data_663d68a749131720196c0fa8a946ad76
#
_entry.id   663d68a749131720196c0fa8a946ad76
#
_cell.length_a   1.000
_cell.length_b   1.000
_cell.length_c   1.000
_cell.angle_alpha   90.00
_cell.angle_beta   90.00
_cell.angle_gamma   90.00
#
_symmetry.space_group_name_H-M   'P 1'
#
loop_
_entity.id
_entity.type
_entity.pdbx_description
1 polymer ?
#
loop_
_entity_poly.entity_id
_entity_poly.type
_entity_poly.pdbx_seq_one_letter_code
_entity_poly.pdbx_strand_id
1 'polypeptide(L)'
;RHIAALLVNGITIHNFYVPAGGDEPDRQKNEKFDQKLNYLSEMKDYFYKNEPKKSILVGDLNIAPLPEDVWDHKKMAKIVSHTQVEIDHLAAVQRAGNWVDVTRKDIPAKKLYSWWSYRAKDWDTSDRGRRLDHIWASADIASSTGGSRILREVRGWERPSDHVPVFATINL
;
A
#
# COMPACT_ATOMS: atom_id res chain seq x y z
N ARG A 1 -8.29 10.03 1.23
CA ARG A 1 -9.56 9.91 0.50
C ARG A 1 -9.97 8.44 0.44
N HIS A 2 -11.29 8.17 0.55
CA HIS A 2 -11.86 6.83 0.44
C HIS A 2 -13.06 6.87 -0.50
N ILE A 3 -13.10 5.94 -1.45
CA ILE A 3 -14.25 5.68 -2.32
C ILE A 3 -14.55 4.21 -2.23
N ALA A 4 -15.83 3.84 -2.01
CA ALA A 4 -16.28 2.47 -2.09
C ALA A 4 -17.27 2.29 -3.25
N ALA A 5 -17.13 1.19 -3.98
CA ALA A 5 -18.02 0.83 -5.08
C ALA A 5 -18.44 -0.63 -4.97
N LEU A 6 -19.74 -0.88 -5.03
CA LEU A 6 -20.30 -2.23 -5.11
C LEU A 6 -20.42 -2.64 -6.58
N LEU A 7 -19.77 -3.74 -6.94
CA LEU A 7 -19.84 -4.31 -8.28
C LEU A 7 -21.08 -5.20 -8.46
N VAL A 8 -21.47 -5.45 -9.72
CA VAL A 8 -22.64 -6.27 -10.07
C VAL A 8 -22.56 -7.72 -9.56
N ASN A 9 -21.37 -8.25 -9.32
CA ASN A 9 -21.13 -9.59 -8.75
C ASN A 9 -21.10 -9.61 -7.20
N GLY A 10 -21.43 -8.48 -6.57
CA GLY A 10 -21.50 -8.36 -5.13
C GLY A 10 -20.17 -8.10 -4.42
N ILE A 11 -19.08 -7.85 -5.18
CA ILE A 11 -17.79 -7.42 -4.59
C ILE A 11 -17.84 -5.93 -4.28
N THR A 12 -17.36 -5.56 -3.09
CA THR A 12 -17.10 -4.15 -2.76
C THR A 12 -15.63 -3.84 -2.98
N ILE A 13 -15.34 -2.81 -3.79
CA ILE A 13 -14.00 -2.27 -3.94
C ILE A 13 -13.89 -1.02 -3.09
N HIS A 14 -12.92 -1.01 -2.18
CA HIS A 14 -12.51 0.17 -1.41
C HIS A 14 -11.22 0.72 -2.01
N ASN A 15 -11.26 1.94 -2.52
CA ASN A 15 -10.07 2.65 -2.99
C ASN A 15 -9.68 3.71 -1.97
N PHE A 16 -8.47 3.58 -1.42
CA PHE A 16 -7.90 4.50 -0.44
C PHE A 16 -6.71 5.25 -1.03
N TYR A 17 -6.64 6.54 -0.70
CA TYR A 17 -5.42 7.32 -0.83
C TYR A 17 -5.05 7.83 0.58
N VAL A 18 -4.05 7.20 1.18
CA VAL A 18 -3.52 7.59 2.49
C VAL A 18 -2.59 8.80 2.30
N PRO A 19 -2.67 9.85 3.15
CA PRO A 19 -1.77 10.99 3.04
C PRO A 19 -0.29 10.58 3.02
N ALA A 20 0.53 11.26 2.21
CA ALA A 20 1.96 10.96 2.10
C ALA A 20 2.73 11.16 3.41
N GLY A 21 2.33 12.15 4.23
CA GLY A 21 2.90 12.38 5.56
C GLY A 21 4.08 13.37 5.57
N GLY A 22 4.45 13.96 4.43
CA GLY A 22 5.56 14.91 4.35
C GLY A 22 6.94 14.25 4.50
N ASP A 23 7.94 15.00 4.95
CA ASP A 23 9.34 14.55 4.96
C ASP A 23 9.86 14.20 6.37
N GLU A 24 9.27 14.78 7.44
CA GLU A 24 9.70 14.56 8.83
C GLU A 24 8.74 13.62 9.55
N PRO A 25 9.21 12.46 10.08
CA PRO A 25 8.36 11.48 10.76
C PRO A 25 8.17 11.80 12.25
N ASP A 26 7.74 13.02 12.55
CA ASP A 26 7.49 13.49 13.91
C ASP A 26 6.11 14.16 13.97
N ARG A 27 5.16 13.58 14.73
CA ARG A 27 3.79 14.10 14.88
C ARG A 27 3.72 15.50 15.48
N GLN A 28 4.69 15.88 16.33
CA GLN A 28 4.70 17.17 17.01
C GLN A 28 5.24 18.29 16.12
N LYS A 29 6.09 17.95 15.15
CA LYS A 29 6.75 18.91 14.28
C LYS A 29 6.16 18.95 12.87
N ASN A 30 5.49 17.88 12.46
CA ASN A 30 4.96 17.72 11.10
C ASN A 30 3.48 17.37 11.13
N GLU A 31 2.63 18.36 10.95
CA GLU A 31 1.17 18.19 10.90
C GLU A 31 0.72 17.18 9.84
N LYS A 32 1.41 17.11 8.67
CA LYS A 32 1.08 16.14 7.61
C LYS A 32 1.33 14.70 8.07
N PHE A 33 2.35 14.49 8.90
CA PHE A 33 2.63 13.17 9.47
C PHE A 33 1.59 12.80 10.52
N ASP A 34 1.18 13.77 11.36
CA ASP A 34 0.11 13.55 12.32
C ASP A 34 -1.21 13.22 11.63
N GLN A 35 -1.59 13.98 10.60
CA GLN A 35 -2.79 13.72 9.79
C GLN A 35 -2.77 12.32 9.16
N LYS A 36 -1.60 11.84 8.69
CA LYS A 36 -1.44 10.48 8.15
C LYS A 36 -1.76 9.42 9.19
N LEU A 37 -1.19 9.53 10.39
CA LEU A 37 -1.40 8.54 11.44
C LEU A 37 -2.84 8.57 11.98
N ASN A 38 -3.45 9.76 12.07
CA ASN A 38 -4.86 9.91 12.43
C ASN A 38 -5.77 9.27 11.37
N TYR A 39 -5.48 9.48 10.08
CA TYR A 39 -6.22 8.84 8.99
C TYR A 39 -6.16 7.30 9.07
N LEU A 40 -5.00 6.73 9.36
CA LEU A 40 -4.85 5.28 9.55
C LEU A 40 -5.63 4.77 10.77
N SER A 41 -5.67 5.57 11.84
CA SER A 41 -6.49 5.25 13.03
C SER A 41 -7.99 5.24 12.70
N GLU A 42 -8.45 6.21 11.92
CA GLU A 42 -9.85 6.24 11.42
C GLU A 42 -10.16 5.05 10.50
N MET A 43 -9.23 4.68 9.60
CA MET A 43 -9.36 3.47 8.77
C MET A 43 -9.49 2.21 9.62
N LYS A 44 -8.65 2.06 10.64
CA LYS A 44 -8.71 0.93 11.58
C LYS A 44 -10.08 0.87 12.26
N ASP A 45 -10.56 1.99 12.80
CA ASP A 45 -11.84 2.05 13.51
C ASP A 45 -13.03 1.80 12.56
N TYR A 46 -12.93 2.26 11.32
CA TYR A 46 -13.92 1.99 10.27
C TYR A 46 -14.05 0.48 10.00
N PHE A 47 -12.93 -0.22 9.76
CA PHE A 47 -12.95 -1.65 9.47
C PHE A 47 -13.21 -2.52 10.70
N TYR A 48 -12.87 -2.06 11.88
CA TYR A 48 -13.26 -2.72 13.12
C TYR A 48 -14.79 -2.74 13.30
N LYS A 49 -15.47 -1.66 12.93
CA LYS A 49 -16.94 -1.53 13.00
C LYS A 49 -17.65 -2.19 11.81
N ASN A 50 -17.00 -2.23 10.67
CA ASN A 50 -17.55 -2.69 9.39
C ASN A 50 -16.63 -3.78 8.81
N GLU A 51 -16.67 -4.97 9.41
CA GLU A 51 -15.84 -6.09 8.96
C GLU A 51 -16.08 -6.35 7.45
N PRO A 52 -15.04 -6.25 6.60
CA PRO A 52 -15.21 -6.41 5.16
C PRO A 52 -15.52 -7.86 4.80
N LYS A 53 -16.52 -8.04 3.93
CA LYS A 53 -16.90 -9.32 3.32
C LYS A 53 -16.97 -9.11 1.81
N LYS A 54 -16.54 -10.11 1.04
CA LYS A 54 -16.45 -10.00 -0.44
C LYS A 54 -15.88 -8.66 -0.88
N SER A 55 -14.78 -8.27 -0.26
CA SER A 55 -14.24 -6.92 -0.41
C SER A 55 -12.78 -6.95 -0.87
N ILE A 56 -12.43 -5.98 -1.69
CA ILE A 56 -11.06 -5.68 -2.11
C ILE A 56 -10.72 -4.26 -1.70
N LEU A 57 -9.58 -4.07 -1.07
CA LEU A 57 -9.00 -2.77 -0.79
C LEU A 57 -7.85 -2.54 -1.76
N VAL A 58 -7.87 -1.42 -2.46
CA VAL A 58 -6.81 -0.99 -3.38
C VAL A 58 -6.38 0.44 -3.08
N GLY A 59 -5.20 0.80 -3.52
CA GLY A 59 -4.75 2.19 -3.59
C GLY A 59 -3.36 2.43 -3.06
N ASP A 60 -2.97 3.69 -3.13
CA ASP A 60 -1.72 4.19 -2.57
C ASP A 60 -1.89 4.40 -1.06
N LEU A 61 -1.35 3.47 -0.28
CA LEU A 61 -1.37 3.54 1.17
C LEU A 61 -0.17 4.32 1.72
N ASN A 62 0.74 4.76 0.85
CA ASN A 62 1.92 5.56 1.20
C ASN A 62 2.80 4.95 2.29
N ILE A 63 2.72 3.63 2.50
CA ILE A 63 3.52 2.88 3.49
C ILE A 63 4.03 1.60 2.86
N ALA A 64 5.33 1.36 3.01
CA ALA A 64 6.03 0.14 2.65
C ALA A 64 6.28 -0.68 3.94
N PRO A 65 5.44 -1.69 4.27
CA PRO A 65 5.45 -2.28 5.61
C PRO A 65 6.60 -3.27 5.88
N LEU A 66 7.15 -3.91 4.85
CA LEU A 66 8.14 -4.97 5.00
C LEU A 66 9.55 -4.52 4.58
N PRO A 67 10.61 -5.19 5.07
CA PRO A 67 11.98 -4.95 4.59
C PRO A 67 12.14 -5.11 3.08
N GLU A 68 11.37 -6.01 2.47
CA GLU A 68 11.35 -6.30 1.03
C GLU A 68 10.54 -5.25 0.23
N ASP A 69 9.81 -4.37 0.92
CA ASP A 69 9.03 -3.30 0.31
C ASP A 69 9.84 -2.01 0.08
N VAL A 70 11.11 -2.00 0.49
CA VAL A 70 12.02 -0.87 0.32
C VAL A 70 13.40 -1.32 -0.14
N TRP A 71 14.10 -0.44 -0.84
CA TRP A 71 15.44 -0.72 -1.37
C TRP A 71 16.48 -1.02 -0.28
N ASP A 72 16.38 -0.37 0.89
CA ASP A 72 17.29 -0.56 2.04
C ASP A 72 16.52 -0.31 3.34
N HIS A 73 16.13 -1.38 4.03
CA HIS A 73 15.36 -1.32 5.27
C HIS A 73 16.03 -0.45 6.35
N LYS A 74 17.36 -0.61 6.54
CA LYS A 74 18.07 0.12 7.61
C LYS A 74 18.08 1.63 7.36
N LYS A 75 18.33 2.04 6.13
CA LYS A 75 18.32 3.46 5.75
C LYS A 75 16.92 4.06 5.77
N MET A 76 15.92 3.26 5.43
CA MET A 76 14.52 3.70 5.33
C MET A 76 13.78 3.72 6.66
N ALA A 77 14.27 3.05 7.71
CA ALA A 77 13.58 2.91 9.00
C ALA A 77 13.27 4.24 9.73
N LYS A 78 13.90 5.34 9.32
CA LYS A 78 13.64 6.69 9.85
C LYS A 78 13.06 7.64 8.79
N ILE A 79 12.62 7.12 7.66
CA ILE A 79 12.09 7.91 6.55
C ILE A 79 10.59 7.67 6.44
N VAL A 80 9.82 8.73 6.25
CA VAL A 80 8.36 8.67 6.03
C VAL A 80 8.05 7.66 4.93
N SER A 81 7.04 6.86 5.12
CA SER A 81 6.59 5.67 4.40
C SER A 81 7.19 4.33 4.86
N HIS A 82 8.17 4.33 5.78
CA HIS A 82 8.76 3.07 6.30
C HIS A 82 9.17 3.17 7.79
N THR A 83 8.63 4.13 8.52
CA THR A 83 8.88 4.22 9.98
C THR A 83 8.09 3.14 10.71
N GLN A 84 8.61 2.69 11.87
CA GLN A 84 7.94 1.66 12.67
C GLN A 84 6.52 2.07 13.05
N VAL A 85 6.30 3.34 13.41
CA VAL A 85 4.97 3.82 13.80
C VAL A 85 3.97 3.76 12.64
N GLU A 86 4.38 4.04 11.40
CA GLU A 86 3.52 3.89 10.22
C GLU A 86 3.20 2.42 9.94
N ILE A 87 4.20 1.55 10.04
CA ILE A 87 4.07 0.10 9.86
C ILE A 87 3.07 -0.46 10.88
N ASP A 88 3.19 -0.07 12.14
CA ASP A 88 2.30 -0.52 13.22
C ASP A 88 0.85 -0.07 13.00
N HIS A 89 0.64 1.18 12.54
CA HIS A 89 -0.70 1.68 12.20
C HIS A 89 -1.30 0.94 11.00
N LEU A 90 -0.52 0.71 9.94
CA LEU A 90 -0.99 -0.04 8.78
C LEU A 90 -1.32 -1.49 9.14
N ALA A 91 -0.48 -2.14 9.94
CA ALA A 91 -0.74 -3.48 10.45
C ALA A 91 -2.00 -3.54 11.34
N ALA A 92 -2.30 -2.48 12.09
CA ALA A 92 -3.54 -2.39 12.86
C ALA A 92 -4.77 -2.27 11.96
N VAL A 93 -4.70 -1.51 10.86
CA VAL A 93 -5.76 -1.46 9.82
C VAL A 93 -5.98 -2.85 9.22
N GLN A 94 -4.89 -3.53 8.85
CA GLN A 94 -4.94 -4.86 8.23
C GLN A 94 -5.61 -5.87 9.15
N ARG A 95 -5.24 -5.89 10.44
CA ARG A 95 -5.86 -6.77 11.44
C ARG A 95 -7.33 -6.42 11.68
N ALA A 96 -7.69 -5.14 11.77
CA ALA A 96 -9.06 -4.70 12.06
C ALA A 96 -10.06 -5.15 10.98
N GLY A 97 -9.64 -5.19 9.71
CA GLY A 97 -10.45 -5.66 8.59
C GLY A 97 -10.17 -7.12 8.20
N ASN A 98 -9.33 -7.84 8.93
CA ASN A 98 -8.91 -9.20 8.57
C ASN A 98 -8.47 -9.31 7.10
N TRP A 99 -7.70 -8.30 6.66
CA TRP A 99 -7.24 -8.17 5.29
C TRP A 99 -6.03 -9.06 4.98
N VAL A 100 -6.05 -9.66 3.80
CA VAL A 100 -4.92 -10.41 3.23
C VAL A 100 -4.26 -9.59 2.15
N ASP A 101 -2.97 -9.30 2.28
CA ASP A 101 -2.17 -8.66 1.22
C ASP A 101 -1.96 -9.66 0.08
N VAL A 102 -2.69 -9.44 -1.03
CA VAL A 102 -2.71 -10.36 -2.17
C VAL A 102 -1.34 -10.43 -2.84
N THR A 103 -0.66 -9.30 -2.98
CA THR A 103 0.66 -9.26 -3.60
C THR A 103 1.68 -10.06 -2.76
N ARG A 104 1.64 -9.94 -1.45
CA ARG A 104 2.56 -10.65 -0.56
C ARG A 104 2.18 -12.11 -0.35
N LYS A 105 0.90 -12.46 -0.46
CA LYS A 105 0.47 -13.85 -0.52
C LYS A 105 1.10 -14.57 -1.72
N ASP A 106 1.14 -13.92 -2.88
CA ASP A 106 1.67 -14.51 -4.12
C ASP A 106 3.20 -14.45 -4.20
N ILE A 107 3.80 -13.37 -3.71
CA ILE A 107 5.23 -13.07 -3.84
C ILE A 107 5.81 -12.67 -2.47
N PRO A 108 6.00 -13.64 -1.55
CA PRO A 108 6.28 -13.32 -0.14
C PRO A 108 7.67 -12.72 0.13
N ALA A 109 8.72 -13.17 -0.57
CA ALA A 109 10.11 -12.90 -0.19
C ALA A 109 10.92 -12.08 -1.21
N LYS A 110 10.30 -11.54 -2.25
CA LYS A 110 11.00 -10.78 -3.30
C LYS A 110 10.91 -9.27 -3.04
N LYS A 111 11.99 -8.54 -3.31
CA LYS A 111 11.91 -7.08 -3.37
C LYS A 111 10.95 -6.67 -4.49
N LEU A 112 9.97 -5.85 -4.11
CA LEU A 112 8.92 -5.36 -5.01
C LEU A 112 8.67 -3.89 -4.72
N TYR A 113 8.59 -3.10 -5.79
CA TYR A 113 8.34 -1.66 -5.68
C TYR A 113 7.27 -1.26 -6.69
N SER A 114 6.42 -0.34 -6.27
CA SER A 114 5.40 0.27 -7.13
C SER A 114 5.66 1.76 -7.39
N TRP A 115 6.67 2.32 -6.71
CA TRP A 115 7.01 3.73 -6.77
C TRP A 115 8.53 3.97 -6.79
N TRP A 116 8.98 4.95 -7.61
CA TRP A 116 10.35 5.48 -7.65
C TRP A 116 10.31 6.99 -7.81
N SER A 117 11.02 7.72 -6.94
CA SER A 117 11.05 9.18 -6.97
C SER A 117 11.44 9.74 -8.34
N TYR A 118 10.75 10.78 -8.80
CA TYR A 118 11.16 11.55 -9.99
C TYR A 118 12.55 12.19 -9.86
N ARG A 119 13.02 12.41 -8.62
CA ARG A 119 14.36 12.95 -8.36
C ARG A 119 15.48 11.95 -8.66
N ALA A 120 15.16 10.65 -8.71
CA ALA A 120 16.12 9.60 -9.08
C ALA A 120 16.21 9.50 -10.60
N LYS A 121 17.12 10.24 -11.22
CA LYS A 121 17.34 10.17 -12.68
C LYS A 121 17.84 8.81 -13.13
N ASP A 122 18.53 8.10 -12.24
CA ASP A 122 19.07 6.75 -12.39
C ASP A 122 18.15 5.67 -11.78
N TRP A 123 16.83 5.90 -11.75
CA TRP A 123 15.85 5.09 -11.06
C TRP A 123 15.97 3.58 -11.38
N ASP A 124 16.31 3.23 -12.63
CA ASP A 124 16.40 1.86 -13.09
C ASP A 124 17.65 1.14 -12.55
N THR A 125 18.79 1.81 -12.57
CA THR A 125 20.07 1.24 -12.09
C THR A 125 20.23 1.30 -10.59
N SER A 126 19.80 2.38 -9.95
CA SER A 126 19.84 2.52 -8.49
C SER A 126 18.76 1.72 -7.79
N ASP A 127 17.65 1.46 -8.45
CA ASP A 127 16.45 0.73 -8.01
C ASP A 127 15.99 1.09 -6.58
N ARG A 128 16.05 2.40 -6.23
CA ARG A 128 15.64 2.91 -4.92
C ARG A 128 14.13 3.07 -4.82
N GLY A 129 13.41 1.97 -5.03
CA GLY A 129 11.96 1.94 -5.03
C GLY A 129 11.35 1.67 -3.65
N ARG A 130 10.02 1.81 -3.59
CA ARG A 130 9.15 1.47 -2.47
C ARG A 130 7.87 0.82 -2.97
N ARG A 131 7.30 -0.12 -2.24
CA ARG A 131 5.96 -0.62 -2.51
C ARG A 131 4.96 0.19 -1.69
N LEU A 132 4.28 1.13 -2.33
CA LEU A 132 3.30 2.03 -1.70
C LEU A 132 1.86 1.70 -2.08
N ASP A 133 1.68 1.05 -3.24
CA ASP A 133 0.39 0.67 -3.78
C ASP A 133 0.08 -0.78 -3.40
N HIS A 134 -1.10 -0.99 -2.85
CA HIS A 134 -1.50 -2.26 -2.26
C HIS A 134 -2.79 -2.79 -2.87
N ILE A 135 -2.91 -4.12 -2.90
CA ILE A 135 -4.16 -4.83 -3.17
C ILE A 135 -4.35 -5.81 -2.03
N TRP A 136 -5.39 -5.60 -1.23
CA TRP A 136 -5.79 -6.50 -0.14
C TRP A 136 -7.16 -7.10 -0.44
N ALA A 137 -7.36 -8.34 -0.03
CA ALA A 137 -8.65 -9.01 -0.11
C ALA A 137 -9.17 -9.32 1.29
N SER A 138 -10.49 -9.26 1.50
CA SER A 138 -11.11 -9.81 2.70
C SER A 138 -10.85 -11.32 2.79
N ALA A 139 -10.73 -11.84 4.00
CA ALA A 139 -10.30 -13.22 4.22
C ALA A 139 -11.18 -14.27 3.52
N ASP A 140 -12.48 -14.00 3.39
CA ASP A 140 -13.46 -14.87 2.76
C ASP A 140 -13.25 -15.08 1.25
N ILE A 141 -12.60 -14.16 0.56
CA ILE A 141 -12.32 -14.27 -0.88
C ILE A 141 -10.82 -14.32 -1.20
N ALA A 142 -9.95 -14.24 -0.20
CA ALA A 142 -8.50 -14.19 -0.41
C ALA A 142 -7.95 -15.43 -1.15
N SER A 143 -8.55 -16.61 -0.97
CA SER A 143 -8.17 -17.83 -1.70
C SER A 143 -8.50 -17.76 -3.19
N SER A 144 -9.49 -16.96 -3.59
CA SER A 144 -9.87 -16.74 -4.98
C SER A 144 -9.03 -15.66 -5.68
N THR A 145 -8.05 -15.07 -5.01
CA THR A 145 -7.16 -14.04 -5.57
C THR A 145 -5.80 -14.62 -5.91
N GLY A 146 -5.14 -14.05 -6.93
CA GLY A 146 -3.80 -14.46 -7.33
C GLY A 146 -3.29 -13.72 -8.56
N GLY A 147 -2.21 -14.24 -9.16
CA GLY A 147 -1.63 -13.66 -10.37
C GLY A 147 -1.09 -12.25 -10.19
N SER A 148 -0.60 -11.94 -8.99
CA SER A 148 -0.07 -10.62 -8.65
C SER A 148 1.17 -10.28 -9.47
N ARG A 149 1.19 -9.06 -10.01
CA ARG A 149 2.34 -8.52 -10.76
C ARG A 149 2.41 -7.01 -10.65
N ILE A 150 3.63 -6.49 -10.75
CA ILE A 150 3.91 -5.06 -10.81
C ILE A 150 4.60 -4.79 -12.15
N LEU A 151 4.06 -3.87 -12.95
CA LEU A 151 4.59 -3.55 -14.28
C LEU A 151 5.69 -2.48 -14.16
N ARG A 152 6.86 -2.86 -13.65
CA ARG A 152 8.01 -1.99 -13.42
C ARG A 152 8.43 -1.22 -14.68
N GLU A 153 8.35 -1.85 -15.85
CA GLU A 153 8.75 -1.29 -17.14
C GLU A 153 7.97 -0.01 -17.51
N VAL A 154 6.76 0.17 -17.02
CA VAL A 154 5.94 1.38 -17.23
C VAL A 154 6.61 2.63 -16.69
N ARG A 155 7.47 2.50 -15.65
CA ARG A 155 8.25 3.62 -15.11
C ARG A 155 9.26 4.20 -16.11
N GLY A 156 9.63 3.44 -17.13
CA GLY A 156 10.54 3.85 -18.22
C GLY A 156 9.84 4.40 -19.47
N TRP A 157 8.50 4.50 -19.51
CA TRP A 157 7.77 5.01 -20.66
C TRP A 157 7.96 6.53 -20.85
N GLU A 158 7.51 7.04 -21.99
CA GLU A 158 7.47 8.48 -22.24
C GLU A 158 6.52 9.17 -21.25
N ARG A 159 7.02 10.19 -20.52
CA ARG A 159 6.27 10.94 -19.47
C ARG A 159 5.59 10.01 -18.43
N PRO A 160 6.34 9.09 -17.81
CA PRO A 160 5.74 8.12 -16.92
C PRO A 160 5.28 8.75 -15.60
N SER A 161 4.38 8.07 -14.91
CA SER A 161 4.15 8.33 -13.48
C SER A 161 5.36 7.87 -12.65
N ASP A 162 5.52 8.39 -11.43
CA ASP A 162 6.44 7.83 -10.42
C ASP A 162 5.89 6.54 -9.78
N HIS A 163 4.61 6.26 -9.97
CA HIS A 163 3.99 4.96 -9.67
C HIS A 163 3.85 4.11 -10.93
N VAL A 164 3.82 2.79 -10.73
CA VAL A 164 3.53 1.82 -11.78
C VAL A 164 2.31 0.96 -11.45
N PRO A 165 1.61 0.39 -12.45
CA PRO A 165 0.44 -0.44 -12.22
C PRO A 165 0.76 -1.70 -11.40
N VAL A 166 -0.10 -1.99 -10.42
CA VAL A 166 -0.13 -3.22 -9.66
C VAL A 166 -1.39 -4.00 -10.04
N PHE A 167 -1.25 -5.29 -10.29
CA PHE A 167 -2.33 -6.16 -10.75
C PHE A 167 -2.51 -7.36 -9.82
N ALA A 168 -3.75 -7.79 -9.72
CA ALA A 168 -4.12 -9.10 -9.20
C ALA A 168 -5.37 -9.61 -9.96
N THR A 169 -5.53 -10.92 -10.03
CA THR A 169 -6.71 -11.58 -10.60
C THR A 169 -7.62 -12.06 -9.47
N ILE A 170 -8.92 -11.94 -9.65
CA ILE A 170 -9.93 -12.45 -8.73
C ILE A 170 -10.81 -13.43 -9.51
N ASN A 171 -10.82 -14.70 -9.11
CA ASN A 171 -11.62 -15.78 -9.72
C ASN A 171 -12.83 -16.06 -8.81
N LEU A 172 -13.98 -15.52 -9.16
CA LEU A 172 -15.22 -15.62 -8.39
C LEU A 172 -16.30 -16.33 -9.19
#